data_939701c677f8a16c0537e454090a107d
#
_entry.id   939701c677f8a16c0537e454090a107d
#
_cell.length_a   1.000
_cell.length_b   1.000
_cell.length_c   1.000
_cell.angle_alpha   90.00
_cell.angle_beta   90.00
_cell.angle_gamma   90.00
#
_symmetry.space_group_name_H-M   'P 1'
#
loop_
_entity.id
_entity.type
_entity.pdbx_description
1 polymer ?
#
loop_
_entity_poly.entity_id
_entity_poly.type
_entity_poly.pdbx_seq_one_letter_code
_entity_poly.pdbx_strand_id
1 'polypeptide(L)'
;MIKHIVLWTLTDEAKKDSNKIVADLNKRFTALLGVVEGLTAIEVGHNYNGGTFDLALYCEFTTKEAQNKYQTHPAHLAIKKVVHELVYGRECIDYEI
;
A
#
# COMPACT_ATOMS: atom_id res chain seq x y z
N MET A 1 -4.57 -10.79 14.60
CA MET A 1 -4.51 -9.61 13.73
C MET A 1 -3.28 -9.69 12.84
N ILE A 2 -3.47 -9.59 11.55
CA ILE A 2 -2.39 -9.65 10.57
C ILE A 2 -1.96 -8.23 10.23
N LYS A 3 -0.67 -7.98 10.25
CA LYS A 3 -0.06 -6.72 9.84
C LYS A 3 0.67 -6.94 8.52
N HIS A 4 0.39 -6.11 7.54
CA HIS A 4 0.99 -6.17 6.21
C HIS A 4 1.59 -4.80 5.88
N ILE A 5 2.89 -4.76 5.69
CA ILE A 5 3.62 -3.51 5.45
C ILE A 5 4.39 -3.65 4.14
N VAL A 6 4.18 -2.70 3.24
CA VAL A 6 4.91 -2.63 1.97
C VAL A 6 5.66 -1.32 1.91
N LEU A 7 6.91 -1.38 1.49
CA LEU A 7 7.75 -0.21 1.30
C LEU A 7 8.04 -0.08 -0.19
N TRP A 8 7.96 1.15 -0.71
CA TRP A 8 8.21 1.42 -2.13
C TRP A 8 9.23 2.52 -2.32
N THR A 9 10.04 2.37 -3.38
CA THR A 9 10.89 3.43 -3.88
C THR A 9 10.25 3.98 -5.15
N LEU A 10 10.01 5.29 -5.18
CA LEU A 10 9.43 5.95 -6.36
C LEU A 10 10.47 6.08 -7.48
N THR A 11 9.99 6.06 -8.72
CA THR A 11 10.84 6.42 -9.86
C THR A 11 11.28 7.88 -9.73
N ASP A 12 12.36 8.27 -10.41
CA ASP A 12 12.83 9.66 -10.38
C ASP A 12 11.75 10.63 -10.87
N GLU A 13 11.00 10.23 -11.89
CA GLU A 13 9.89 11.02 -12.40
C GLU A 13 8.79 11.20 -11.36
N ALA A 14 8.39 10.11 -10.69
CA ALA A 14 7.34 10.15 -9.66
C ALA A 14 7.76 10.96 -8.44
N LYS A 15 9.05 10.97 -8.07
CA LYS A 15 9.55 11.75 -6.94
C LYS A 15 9.24 13.25 -7.04
N LYS A 16 9.13 13.77 -8.25
CA LYS A 16 8.82 15.19 -8.48
C LYS A 16 7.46 15.59 -7.93
N ASP A 17 6.53 14.63 -7.85
CA ASP A 17 5.16 14.84 -7.38
C ASP A 17 4.83 13.95 -6.17
N SER A 18 5.82 13.64 -5.34
CA SER A 18 5.66 12.66 -4.25
C SER A 18 4.48 12.98 -3.32
N ASN A 19 4.27 14.24 -2.93
CA ASN A 19 3.16 14.61 -2.05
C ASN A 19 1.79 14.33 -2.67
N LYS A 20 1.64 14.63 -3.95
CA LYS A 20 0.40 14.35 -4.69
C LYS A 20 0.17 12.86 -4.82
N ILE A 21 1.23 12.11 -5.11
CA ILE A 21 1.17 10.65 -5.27
C ILE A 21 0.75 9.99 -3.96
N VAL A 22 1.34 10.39 -2.84
CA VAL A 22 0.97 9.86 -1.53
C VAL A 22 -0.50 10.13 -1.23
N ALA A 23 -0.96 11.35 -1.44
CA ALA A 23 -2.36 11.71 -1.21
C ALA A 23 -3.31 10.90 -2.08
N ASP A 24 -2.99 10.74 -3.37
CA ASP A 24 -3.81 9.97 -4.31
C ASP A 24 -3.83 8.49 -3.93
N LEU A 25 -2.66 7.89 -3.67
CA LEU A 25 -2.59 6.49 -3.28
C LEU A 25 -3.30 6.23 -1.95
N ASN A 26 -3.13 7.12 -0.97
CA ASN A 26 -3.83 6.98 0.30
C ASN A 26 -5.35 6.97 0.10
N LYS A 27 -5.85 7.85 -0.75
CA LYS A 27 -7.28 7.91 -1.09
C LYS A 27 -7.75 6.62 -1.76
N ARG A 28 -6.99 6.11 -2.73
CA ARG A 28 -7.32 4.87 -3.44
C ARG A 28 -7.33 3.66 -2.52
N PHE A 29 -6.31 3.52 -1.68
CA PHE A 29 -6.21 2.39 -0.76
C PHE A 29 -7.25 2.46 0.36
N THR A 30 -7.48 3.64 0.95
CA THR A 30 -8.49 3.77 2.01
C THR A 30 -9.90 3.51 1.51
N ALA A 31 -10.16 3.70 0.21
CA ALA A 31 -11.44 3.35 -0.39
C ALA A 31 -11.72 1.84 -0.37
N LEU A 32 -10.70 1.00 -0.10
CA LEU A 32 -10.88 -0.44 0.03
C LEU A 32 -11.53 -0.85 1.35
N LEU A 33 -11.55 0.04 2.35
CA LEU A 33 -12.23 -0.22 3.61
C LEU A 33 -13.74 -0.36 3.34
N GLY A 34 -14.32 -1.47 3.84
CA GLY A 34 -15.72 -1.78 3.58
C GLY A 34 -15.96 -2.49 2.24
N VAL A 35 -14.96 -2.54 1.37
CA VAL A 35 -15.03 -3.26 0.08
C VAL A 35 -14.34 -4.62 0.19
N VAL A 36 -13.14 -4.64 0.80
CA VAL A 36 -12.39 -5.88 1.01
C VAL A 36 -12.72 -6.43 2.39
N GLU A 37 -13.35 -7.60 2.42
CA GLU A 37 -13.74 -8.25 3.68
C GLU A 37 -12.50 -8.58 4.52
N GLY A 38 -12.56 -8.24 5.81
CA GLY A 38 -11.49 -8.51 6.76
C GLY A 38 -10.36 -7.49 6.78
N LEU A 39 -10.37 -6.53 5.87
CA LEU A 39 -9.45 -5.39 5.89
C LEU A 39 -9.99 -4.37 6.90
N THR A 40 -9.26 -4.14 7.99
CA THR A 40 -9.71 -3.29 9.10
C THR A 40 -9.00 -1.94 9.16
N ALA A 41 -7.80 -1.84 8.58
CA ALA A 41 -7.07 -0.58 8.51
C ALA A 41 -6.16 -0.61 7.28
N ILE A 42 -6.02 0.52 6.65
CA ILE A 42 -5.11 0.69 5.51
C ILE A 42 -4.77 2.18 5.38
N GLU A 43 -3.51 2.46 5.14
CA GLU A 43 -3.02 3.81 4.93
C GLU A 43 -1.73 3.81 4.14
N VAL A 44 -1.46 4.92 3.45
CA VAL A 44 -0.19 5.17 2.77
C VAL A 44 0.45 6.40 3.38
N GLY A 45 1.71 6.29 3.76
CA GLY A 45 2.47 7.39 4.32
C GLY A 45 3.72 7.69 3.53
N HIS A 46 4.19 8.93 3.65
CA HIS A 46 5.42 9.40 3.02
C HIS A 46 6.56 9.31 4.03
N ASN A 47 7.69 8.75 3.63
CA ASN A 47 8.87 8.70 4.48
C ASN A 47 9.49 10.10 4.57
N TYR A 48 9.37 10.74 5.75
CA TYR A 48 9.94 12.07 5.96
C TYR A 48 11.42 12.01 6.39
N ASN A 49 11.91 10.79 6.69
CA ASN A 49 13.23 10.60 7.29
C ASN A 49 14.34 10.30 6.25
N GLY A 50 13.97 10.19 4.98
CA GLY A 50 14.91 9.85 3.93
C GLY A 50 15.27 8.35 3.91
N GLY A 51 16.19 7.96 3.05
CA GLY A 51 16.62 6.57 2.91
C GLY A 51 16.18 5.97 1.58
N THR A 52 16.24 4.64 1.49
CA THR A 52 15.98 3.90 0.25
C THR A 52 14.51 3.95 -0.18
N PHE A 53 13.60 3.91 0.78
CA PHE A 53 12.17 3.82 0.47
C PHE A 53 11.48 5.15 0.72
N ASP A 54 10.58 5.52 -0.18
CA ASP A 54 9.89 6.80 -0.17
C ASP A 54 8.51 6.73 0.47
N LEU A 55 7.83 5.57 0.32
CA LEU A 55 6.45 5.38 0.77
C LEU A 55 6.31 4.10 1.57
N ALA A 56 5.34 4.09 2.47
CA ALA A 56 4.92 2.89 3.17
C ALA A 56 3.41 2.71 3.03
N LEU A 57 3.00 1.47 2.76
CA LEU A 57 1.61 1.02 2.85
C LEU A 57 1.50 0.18 4.11
N TYR A 58 0.54 0.50 4.97
CA TYR A 58 0.26 -0.27 6.18
C TYR A 58 -1.17 -0.81 6.11
N CYS A 59 -1.32 -2.12 6.32
CA CYS A 59 -2.62 -2.77 6.34
C CYS A 59 -2.79 -3.65 7.57
N GLU A 60 -4.04 -3.75 8.04
CA GLU A 60 -4.42 -4.72 9.07
C GLU A 60 -5.56 -5.57 8.55
N PHE A 61 -5.42 -6.89 8.74
CA PHE A 61 -6.45 -7.86 8.35
C PHE A 61 -6.83 -8.71 9.57
N THR A 62 -8.09 -9.15 9.61
CA THR A 62 -8.56 -10.01 10.70
C THR A 62 -7.92 -11.39 10.65
N THR A 63 -7.64 -11.92 9.44
CA THR A 63 -7.10 -13.25 9.24
C THR A 63 -6.14 -13.27 8.04
N LYS A 64 -5.33 -14.33 7.97
CA LYS A 64 -4.47 -14.59 6.80
C LYS A 64 -5.31 -14.82 5.54
N GLU A 65 -6.47 -15.43 5.69
CA GLU A 65 -7.38 -15.68 4.56
C GLU A 65 -7.89 -14.35 3.97
N ALA A 66 -8.20 -13.38 4.82
CA ALA A 66 -8.61 -12.04 4.38
C ALA A 66 -7.49 -11.37 3.57
N GLN A 67 -6.25 -11.47 4.05
CA GLN A 67 -5.11 -10.96 3.31
C GLN A 67 -4.94 -11.64 1.96
N ASN A 68 -5.10 -12.97 1.88
CA ASN A 68 -5.01 -13.70 0.63
C ASN A 68 -6.06 -13.24 -0.37
N LYS A 69 -7.29 -13.03 0.08
CA LYS A 69 -8.37 -12.52 -0.77
C LYS A 69 -8.10 -11.10 -1.27
N TYR A 70 -7.52 -10.27 -0.42
CA TYR A 70 -7.09 -8.92 -0.79
C TYR A 70 -6.12 -8.94 -1.98
N GLN A 71 -5.15 -9.85 -1.96
CA GLN A 71 -4.11 -9.94 -2.99
C GLN A 71 -4.67 -10.07 -4.41
N THR A 72 -5.78 -10.78 -4.57
CA THR A 72 -6.41 -11.03 -5.86
C THR A 72 -7.71 -10.25 -6.08
N HIS A 73 -8.11 -9.42 -5.12
CA HIS A 73 -9.35 -8.66 -5.22
C HIS A 73 -9.27 -7.66 -6.38
N PRO A 74 -10.29 -7.60 -7.26
CA PRO A 74 -10.26 -6.69 -8.42
C PRO A 74 -10.01 -5.23 -8.07
N ALA A 75 -10.58 -4.75 -6.97
CA ALA A 75 -10.37 -3.36 -6.53
C ALA A 75 -8.91 -3.10 -6.15
N HIS A 76 -8.23 -4.07 -5.52
CA HIS A 76 -6.81 -3.97 -5.22
C HIS A 76 -5.96 -4.05 -6.49
N LEU A 77 -6.29 -4.97 -7.39
CA LEU A 77 -5.54 -5.13 -8.64
C LEU A 77 -5.57 -3.86 -9.50
N ALA A 78 -6.68 -3.13 -9.47
CA ALA A 78 -6.79 -1.86 -10.18
C ALA A 78 -5.78 -0.83 -9.63
N ILE A 79 -5.64 -0.75 -8.31
CA ILE A 79 -4.68 0.15 -7.66
C ILE A 79 -3.25 -0.31 -7.94
N LYS A 80 -3.01 -1.61 -7.92
CA LYS A 80 -1.69 -2.19 -8.18
C LYS A 80 -1.13 -1.76 -9.53
N LYS A 81 -1.97 -1.65 -10.56
CA LYS A 81 -1.56 -1.16 -11.88
C LYS A 81 -1.04 0.27 -11.81
N VAL A 82 -1.70 1.12 -11.03
CA VAL A 82 -1.27 2.51 -10.83
C VAL A 82 0.07 2.55 -10.12
N VAL A 83 0.21 1.76 -9.05
CA VAL A 83 1.45 1.70 -8.26
C VAL A 83 2.64 1.27 -9.13
N HIS A 84 2.46 0.24 -9.97
CA HIS A 84 3.53 -0.30 -10.80
C HIS A 84 4.19 0.74 -11.73
N GLU A 85 3.45 1.76 -12.14
CA GLU A 85 3.98 2.82 -12.98
C GLU A 85 4.78 3.86 -12.20
N LEU A 86 4.63 3.88 -10.88
CA LEU A 86 5.20 4.91 -10.01
C LEU A 86 6.43 4.45 -9.25
N VAL A 87 6.64 3.14 -9.11
CA VAL A 87 7.69 2.59 -8.26
C VAL A 87 8.60 1.64 -9.03
N TYR A 88 9.87 1.51 -8.55
CA TYR A 88 10.81 0.54 -9.08
C TYR A 88 11.36 -0.40 -8.02
N GLY A 89 11.18 -0.07 -6.73
CA GLY A 89 11.66 -0.89 -5.63
C GLY A 89 10.54 -1.21 -4.67
N ARG A 90 10.57 -2.42 -4.10
CA ARG A 90 9.53 -2.89 -3.19
C ARG A 90 10.11 -3.87 -2.18
N GLU A 91 9.74 -3.68 -0.92
CA GLU A 91 9.94 -4.65 0.14
C GLU A 91 8.63 -4.86 0.88
N CYS A 92 8.46 -6.03 1.46
CA CYS A 92 7.23 -6.38 2.16
C CYS A 92 7.56 -7.19 3.41
N ILE A 93 6.83 -6.93 4.48
CA ILE A 93 6.88 -7.72 5.69
C ILE A 93 5.45 -7.97 6.19
N ASP A 94 5.18 -9.22 6.54
CA ASP A 94 3.90 -9.65 7.08
C ASP A 94 4.14 -10.34 8.42
N TYR A 95 3.34 -10.00 9.41
CA TYR A 95 3.44 -10.66 10.71
C TYR A 95 2.08 -10.70 11.40
N GLU A 96 1.98 -11.59 12.35
CA GLU A 96 0.77 -11.79 13.15
C GLU A 96 1.01 -11.41 14.60
N ILE A 97 0.05 -10.71 15.15
CA ILE A 97 0.03 -10.37 16.56
C ILE A 97 -1.16 -11.06 17.22
#